data_3d4f75646f821e29d38ed3cd0f82ae3b
#
_entry.id   3d4f75646f821e29d38ed3cd0f82ae3b
#
_cell.length_a   1.000
_cell.length_b   1.000
_cell.length_c   1.000
_cell.angle_alpha   90.00
_cell.angle_beta   90.00
_cell.angle_gamma   90.00
#
_symmetry.space_group_name_H-M   'P 1'
#
loop_
_entity.id
_entity.type
_entity.pdbx_description
1 polymer ?
#
loop_
_entity_poly.entity_id
_entity_poly.type
_entity_poly.pdbx_seq_one_letter_code
_entity_poly.pdbx_strand_id
1 'polypeptide(L)'
;MTVPPLTGPLRIVMADDNYLVREGARRLLEDSGDVTVEAAVGSAPELLDAVERLRPAAVLTDIRMPAPGADGRPGGGQDGDGGQPGMEGIDAAHAIRSAYPRTGVVVLSQYADESYAFELFRDGTAGLAYLLKDRIGDLGRLLDALREVSTGGSVIDPQVVEALVRGRARVRASALKDLTPRELDVLREMAQGRGNAGIAAQLYLSESSVEKHVNAIFTKLGLSAEALSHRRVTAVLTFLRDAGLRG
;
A
#
# COMPACT_ATOMS: atom_id res chain seq x y z
N MET A 1 -29.97 13.94 1.45
CA MET A 1 -30.74 12.81 2.02
C MET A 1 -30.00 12.37 3.27
N THR A 2 -30.58 12.64 4.45
CA THR A 2 -29.99 12.27 5.75
C THR A 2 -30.20 10.77 5.95
N VAL A 3 -29.10 10.02 6.05
CA VAL A 3 -29.17 8.59 6.40
C VAL A 3 -29.72 8.51 7.82
N PRO A 4 -30.77 7.71 8.10
CA PRO A 4 -31.30 7.57 9.45
C PRO A 4 -30.20 6.98 10.38
N PRO A 5 -30.14 7.38 11.66
CA PRO A 5 -29.18 6.83 12.59
C PRO A 5 -29.40 5.31 12.72
N LEU A 6 -28.33 4.56 12.68
CA LEU A 6 -28.34 3.11 12.89
C LEU A 6 -28.90 2.81 14.29
N THR A 7 -30.11 2.23 14.37
CA THR A 7 -30.76 1.87 15.62
C THR A 7 -30.36 0.48 16.09
N GLY A 8 -29.06 0.30 16.42
CA GLY A 8 -28.52 -0.97 16.91
C GLY A 8 -27.00 -1.03 16.75
N PRO A 9 -26.34 -2.07 17.28
CA PRO A 9 -24.90 -2.26 17.12
C PRO A 9 -24.53 -2.39 15.64
N LEU A 10 -23.39 -1.79 15.26
CA LEU A 10 -22.87 -1.83 13.89
C LEU A 10 -22.43 -3.25 13.54
N ARG A 11 -22.98 -3.83 12.50
CA ARG A 11 -22.62 -5.17 12.01
C ARG A 11 -21.35 -5.10 11.20
N ILE A 12 -20.33 -5.84 11.62
CA ILE A 12 -19.04 -5.87 10.93
C ILE A 12 -18.54 -7.29 10.66
N VAL A 13 -17.64 -7.41 9.70
CA VAL A 13 -16.76 -8.56 9.49
C VAL A 13 -15.34 -8.09 9.72
N MET A 14 -14.50 -8.92 10.35
CA MET A 14 -13.10 -8.60 10.54
C MET A 14 -12.18 -9.69 10.01
N ALA A 15 -10.98 -9.28 9.56
CA ALA A 15 -9.95 -10.17 9.05
C ALA A 15 -8.56 -9.76 9.56
N ASP A 16 -7.83 -10.72 10.11
CA ASP A 16 -6.43 -10.58 10.54
C ASP A 16 -5.80 -11.98 10.55
N ASP A 17 -4.64 -12.17 9.97
CA ASP A 17 -3.98 -13.48 9.93
C ASP A 17 -3.47 -13.93 11.30
N ASN A 18 -3.18 -12.97 12.20
CA ASN A 18 -2.78 -13.24 13.56
C ASN A 18 -3.97 -13.57 14.46
N TYR A 19 -4.09 -14.84 14.87
CA TYR A 19 -5.18 -15.30 15.72
C TYR A 19 -5.35 -14.51 17.02
N LEU A 20 -4.25 -14.15 17.70
CA LEU A 20 -4.32 -13.44 18.98
C LEU A 20 -4.82 -11.99 18.80
N VAL A 21 -4.33 -11.32 17.74
CA VAL A 21 -4.78 -9.96 17.42
C VAL A 21 -6.26 -9.99 17.05
N ARG A 22 -6.66 -10.93 16.19
CA ARG A 22 -8.04 -11.11 15.75
C ARG A 22 -9.00 -11.37 16.93
N GLU A 23 -8.66 -12.31 17.80
CA GLU A 23 -9.52 -12.64 18.94
C GLU A 23 -9.56 -11.51 19.98
N GLY A 24 -8.42 -10.84 20.21
CA GLY A 24 -8.35 -9.68 21.11
C GLY A 24 -9.17 -8.51 20.62
N ALA A 25 -9.05 -8.15 19.34
CA ALA A 25 -9.81 -7.08 18.72
C ALA A 25 -11.33 -7.41 18.69
N ARG A 26 -11.69 -8.66 18.38
CA ARG A 26 -13.08 -9.12 18.40
C ARG A 26 -13.71 -8.87 19.77
N ARG A 27 -13.05 -9.32 20.84
CA ARG A 27 -13.57 -9.14 22.21
C ARG A 27 -13.72 -7.68 22.60
N LEU A 28 -12.69 -6.86 22.31
CA LEU A 28 -12.73 -5.43 22.62
C LEU A 28 -13.91 -4.72 21.92
N LEU A 29 -14.18 -5.09 20.65
CA LEU A 29 -15.26 -4.53 19.87
C LEU A 29 -16.63 -4.98 20.40
N GLU A 30 -16.81 -6.26 20.69
CA GLU A 30 -18.06 -6.80 21.22
C GLU A 30 -18.37 -6.30 22.64
N ASP A 31 -17.37 -6.19 23.52
CA ASP A 31 -17.50 -5.67 24.87
C ASP A 31 -17.94 -4.19 24.91
N SER A 32 -17.73 -3.44 23.83
CA SER A 32 -18.21 -2.06 23.72
C SER A 32 -19.76 -1.97 23.67
N GLY A 33 -20.43 -3.02 23.22
CA GLY A 33 -21.88 -3.01 22.94
C GLY A 33 -22.28 -2.23 21.68
N ASP A 34 -21.35 -1.53 21.03
CA ASP A 34 -21.57 -0.68 19.85
C ASP A 34 -21.46 -1.43 18.52
N VAL A 35 -20.84 -2.61 18.55
CA VAL A 35 -20.50 -3.42 17.37
C VAL A 35 -20.90 -4.88 17.58
N THR A 36 -21.39 -5.51 16.51
CA THR A 36 -21.57 -6.96 16.42
C THR A 36 -20.62 -7.51 15.38
N VAL A 37 -19.68 -8.37 15.78
CA VAL A 37 -18.75 -9.05 14.87
C VAL A 37 -19.42 -10.31 14.34
N GLU A 38 -19.90 -10.27 13.09
CA GLU A 38 -20.62 -11.38 12.46
C GLU A 38 -19.71 -12.51 12.00
N ALA A 39 -18.47 -12.17 11.64
CA ALA A 39 -17.41 -13.11 11.33
C ALA A 39 -16.03 -12.51 11.63
N ALA A 40 -15.11 -13.38 12.09
CA ALA A 40 -13.70 -13.05 12.28
C ALA A 40 -12.87 -14.12 11.58
N VAL A 41 -12.20 -13.73 10.49
CA VAL A 41 -11.54 -14.65 9.55
C VAL A 41 -10.03 -14.38 9.45
N GLY A 42 -9.27 -15.33 8.89
CA GLY A 42 -7.81 -15.30 8.89
C GLY A 42 -7.18 -14.93 7.54
N SER A 43 -7.98 -14.76 6.49
CA SER A 43 -7.47 -14.52 5.13
C SER A 43 -8.37 -13.63 4.29
N ALA A 44 -7.81 -13.04 3.22
CA ALA A 44 -8.56 -12.20 2.29
C ALA A 44 -9.66 -12.97 1.53
N PRO A 45 -9.46 -14.21 1.05
CA PRO A 45 -10.54 -14.99 0.43
C PRO A 45 -11.71 -15.24 1.39
N GLU A 46 -11.42 -15.64 2.63
CA GLU A 46 -12.47 -15.84 3.64
C GLU A 46 -13.22 -14.55 3.96
N LEU A 47 -12.51 -13.40 3.94
CA LEU A 47 -13.11 -12.08 4.12
C LEU A 47 -14.13 -11.78 3.01
N LEU A 48 -13.74 -11.97 1.76
CA LEU A 48 -14.60 -11.73 0.60
C LEU A 48 -15.86 -12.61 0.64
N ASP A 49 -15.71 -13.89 0.95
CA ASP A 49 -16.82 -14.84 1.13
C ASP A 49 -17.77 -14.42 2.27
N ALA A 50 -17.20 -13.96 3.40
CA ALA A 50 -17.99 -13.50 4.54
C ALA A 50 -18.77 -12.23 4.20
N VAL A 51 -18.14 -11.26 3.50
CA VAL A 51 -18.80 -10.01 3.08
C VAL A 51 -19.91 -10.28 2.07
N GLU A 52 -19.70 -11.18 1.11
CA GLU A 52 -20.74 -11.58 0.14
C GLU A 52 -21.97 -12.14 0.84
N ARG A 53 -21.78 -13.02 1.80
CA ARG A 53 -22.85 -13.71 2.51
C ARG A 53 -23.56 -12.85 3.55
N LEU A 54 -22.81 -12.08 4.34
CA LEU A 54 -23.33 -11.37 5.52
C LEU A 54 -23.72 -9.92 5.26
N ARG A 55 -23.18 -9.32 4.18
CA ARG A 55 -23.45 -7.91 3.81
C ARG A 55 -23.30 -6.96 5.00
N PRO A 56 -22.12 -6.91 5.64
CA PRO A 56 -21.91 -6.07 6.81
C PRO A 56 -21.95 -4.58 6.44
N ALA A 57 -22.19 -3.73 7.45
CA ALA A 57 -22.12 -2.29 7.29
C ALA A 57 -20.67 -1.79 7.14
N ALA A 58 -19.74 -2.46 7.82
CA ALA A 58 -18.32 -2.17 7.69
C ALA A 58 -17.45 -3.43 7.82
N VAL A 59 -16.22 -3.32 7.34
CA VAL A 59 -15.17 -4.33 7.44
C VAL A 59 -13.97 -3.74 8.16
N LEU A 60 -13.34 -4.54 9.01
CA LEU A 60 -12.03 -4.26 9.61
C LEU A 60 -11.05 -5.28 9.09
N THR A 61 -9.97 -4.87 8.43
CA THR A 61 -9.01 -5.79 7.82
C THR A 61 -7.56 -5.40 8.05
N ASP A 62 -6.69 -6.38 8.25
CA ASP A 62 -5.25 -6.16 8.16
C ASP A 62 -4.84 -5.96 6.69
N ILE A 63 -3.69 -5.28 6.46
CA ILE A 63 -3.11 -5.15 5.12
C ILE A 63 -2.53 -6.47 4.65
N ARG A 64 -1.79 -7.17 5.52
CA ARG A 64 -1.04 -8.37 5.20
C ARG A 64 -1.75 -9.60 5.71
N MET A 65 -2.30 -10.38 4.81
CA MET A 65 -2.97 -11.64 5.13
C MET A 65 -2.54 -12.72 4.12
N PRO A 66 -1.30 -13.25 4.25
CA PRO A 66 -0.79 -14.25 3.32
C PRO A 66 -1.74 -15.46 3.26
N ALA A 67 -1.88 -16.04 2.07
CA ALA A 67 -2.72 -17.22 1.91
C ALA A 67 -2.24 -18.37 2.83
N PRO A 68 -3.16 -19.16 3.40
CA PRO A 68 -2.80 -20.32 4.22
C PRO A 68 -1.91 -21.28 3.41
N GLY A 69 -0.69 -21.55 3.90
CA GLY A 69 0.30 -22.42 3.23
C GLY A 69 1.48 -21.69 2.58
N ALA A 70 1.55 -20.36 2.63
CA ALA A 70 2.74 -19.60 2.25
C ALA A 70 3.77 -19.59 3.39
N ASP A 71 4.15 -20.78 3.89
CA ASP A 71 5.25 -20.93 4.85
C ASP A 71 6.54 -20.47 4.19
N GLY A 72 6.98 -19.27 4.56
CA GLY A 72 8.33 -18.71 4.58
C GLY A 72 9.42 -19.25 3.62
N ARG A 73 9.11 -19.72 2.39
CA ARG A 73 10.08 -20.08 1.38
C ARG A 73 10.04 -19.10 0.22
N PRO A 74 11.14 -18.40 -0.10
CA PRO A 74 11.24 -17.67 -1.35
C PRO A 74 11.30 -18.68 -2.50
N GLY A 75 10.25 -18.80 -3.25
CA GLY A 75 10.26 -19.59 -4.47
C GLY A 75 9.02 -20.44 -4.71
N GLY A 76 8.17 -20.02 -5.63
CA GLY A 76 7.26 -20.87 -6.38
C GLY A 76 5.81 -20.89 -5.92
N GLY A 77 5.06 -19.90 -6.30
CA GLY A 77 3.61 -19.94 -6.42
C GLY A 77 3.25 -19.17 -7.68
N GLN A 78 3.05 -19.91 -8.76
CA GLN A 78 2.47 -19.40 -9.99
C GLN A 78 0.96 -19.29 -9.84
N ASP A 79 0.44 -18.22 -10.45
CA ASP A 79 -0.92 -18.09 -10.94
C ASP A 79 -2.06 -18.00 -9.92
N GLY A 80 -2.33 -16.77 -9.49
CA GLY A 80 -3.59 -16.37 -8.87
C GLY A 80 -3.68 -14.86 -8.81
N ASP A 81 -4.40 -14.29 -9.78
CA ASP A 81 -4.92 -12.91 -9.82
C ASP A 81 -4.00 -11.81 -9.29
N GLY A 82 -3.54 -10.97 -10.20
CA GLY A 82 -2.67 -9.79 -10.18
C GLY A 82 -2.43 -8.94 -8.91
N GLY A 83 -2.67 -9.45 -7.70
CA GLY A 83 -2.42 -8.74 -6.43
C GLY A 83 -0.94 -8.65 -6.10
N GLN A 84 -0.52 -7.52 -5.50
CA GLN A 84 0.85 -7.34 -5.04
C GLN A 84 1.06 -8.12 -3.73
N PRO A 85 2.11 -8.94 -3.62
CA PRO A 85 2.42 -9.67 -2.39
C PRO A 85 2.53 -8.72 -1.18
N GLY A 86 1.79 -9.01 -0.11
CA GLY A 86 1.78 -8.21 1.12
C GLY A 86 0.78 -7.04 1.12
N MET A 87 -0.16 -7.00 0.17
CA MET A 87 -1.24 -6.01 0.09
C MET A 87 -2.63 -6.65 0.01
N GLU A 88 -2.76 -7.92 0.40
CA GLU A 88 -3.96 -8.73 0.24
C GLU A 88 -5.22 -8.05 0.84
N GLY A 89 -5.06 -7.35 1.97
CA GLY A 89 -6.14 -6.60 2.60
C GLY A 89 -6.55 -5.34 1.83
N ILE A 90 -5.62 -4.70 1.12
CA ILE A 90 -5.91 -3.55 0.25
C ILE A 90 -6.64 -4.02 -1.00
N ASP A 91 -6.20 -5.13 -1.60
CA ASP A 91 -6.86 -5.73 -2.76
C ASP A 91 -8.29 -6.17 -2.40
N ALA A 92 -8.47 -6.78 -1.22
CA ALA A 92 -9.79 -7.11 -0.70
C ALA A 92 -10.65 -5.85 -0.48
N ALA A 93 -10.07 -4.75 0.05
CA ALA A 93 -10.79 -3.49 0.23
C ALA A 93 -11.29 -2.93 -1.12
N HIS A 94 -10.48 -2.95 -2.17
CA HIS A 94 -10.90 -2.55 -3.52
C HIS A 94 -12.00 -3.44 -4.07
N ALA A 95 -11.86 -4.77 -3.95
CA ALA A 95 -12.87 -5.71 -4.38
C ALA A 95 -14.21 -5.48 -3.66
N ILE A 96 -14.18 -5.30 -2.33
CA ILE A 96 -15.36 -4.99 -1.52
C ILE A 96 -16.00 -3.68 -1.96
N ARG A 97 -15.21 -2.61 -2.11
CA ARG A 97 -15.75 -1.30 -2.51
C ARG A 97 -16.34 -1.30 -3.91
N SER A 98 -15.78 -2.08 -4.83
CA SER A 98 -16.32 -2.26 -6.18
C SER A 98 -17.63 -3.02 -6.19
N ALA A 99 -17.70 -4.16 -5.49
CA ALA A 99 -18.88 -5.03 -5.49
C ALA A 99 -19.97 -4.56 -4.52
N TYR A 100 -19.58 -3.95 -3.40
CA TYR A 100 -20.46 -3.53 -2.29
C TYR A 100 -20.21 -2.08 -1.86
N PRO A 101 -20.56 -1.08 -2.67
CA PRO A 101 -20.25 0.33 -2.43
C PRO A 101 -20.77 0.91 -1.11
N ARG A 102 -21.71 0.25 -0.46
CA ARG A 102 -22.25 0.66 0.85
C ARG A 102 -21.50 0.07 2.03
N THR A 103 -20.69 -0.94 1.83
CA THR A 103 -19.85 -1.51 2.90
C THR A 103 -18.59 -0.66 3.06
N GLY A 104 -18.43 -0.04 4.24
CA GLY A 104 -17.20 0.69 4.56
C GLY A 104 -16.05 -0.26 4.87
N VAL A 105 -14.81 0.18 4.66
CA VAL A 105 -13.62 -0.65 4.96
C VAL A 105 -12.62 0.16 5.78
N VAL A 106 -12.28 -0.36 6.95
CA VAL A 106 -11.16 0.11 7.79
C VAL A 106 -9.99 -0.83 7.61
N VAL A 107 -8.89 -0.31 7.11
CA VAL A 107 -7.64 -1.04 6.95
C VAL A 107 -6.71 -0.73 8.10
N LEU A 108 -6.18 -1.76 8.75
CA LEU A 108 -5.21 -1.67 9.84
C LEU A 108 -3.81 -1.95 9.31
N SER A 109 -2.85 -1.12 9.68
CA SER A 109 -1.44 -1.28 9.35
C SER A 109 -0.55 -1.25 10.58
N GLN A 110 0.52 -2.00 10.56
CA GLN A 110 1.54 -1.94 11.61
C GLN A 110 2.42 -0.68 11.50
N TYR A 111 2.53 -0.11 10.30
CA TYR A 111 3.39 1.03 10.01
C TYR A 111 2.66 2.09 9.19
N ALA A 112 3.05 3.35 9.38
CA ALA A 112 2.61 4.48 8.56
C ALA A 112 3.37 4.48 7.22
N ASP A 113 3.01 3.55 6.32
CA ASP A 113 3.61 3.41 5.00
C ASP A 113 2.82 4.20 3.96
N GLU A 114 3.52 5.11 3.28
CA GLU A 114 2.91 5.97 2.26
C GLU A 114 2.45 5.18 1.02
N SER A 115 3.15 4.09 0.66
CA SER A 115 2.82 3.28 -0.51
C SER A 115 1.50 2.53 -0.32
N TYR A 116 1.25 1.98 0.87
CA TYR A 116 -0.03 1.35 1.21
C TYR A 116 -1.19 2.36 1.21
N ALA A 117 -0.94 3.57 1.72
CA ALA A 117 -1.96 4.61 1.73
C ALA A 117 -2.27 5.11 0.30
N PHE A 118 -1.25 5.30 -0.55
CA PHE A 118 -1.46 5.65 -1.95
C PHE A 118 -2.23 4.56 -2.69
N GLU A 119 -1.89 3.29 -2.47
CA GLU A 119 -2.59 2.19 -3.10
C GLU A 119 -4.05 2.13 -2.63
N LEU A 120 -4.30 2.17 -1.32
CA LEU A 120 -5.65 2.11 -0.78
C LEU A 120 -6.55 3.23 -1.32
N PHE A 121 -6.04 4.45 -1.43
CA PHE A 121 -6.82 5.63 -1.82
C PHE A 121 -6.70 6.01 -3.30
N ARG A 122 -6.13 5.16 -4.15
CA ARG A 122 -5.91 5.46 -5.58
C ARG A 122 -7.20 5.80 -6.34
N ASP A 123 -8.30 5.13 -5.99
CA ASP A 123 -9.60 5.29 -6.66
C ASP A 123 -10.57 6.19 -5.86
N GLY A 124 -10.08 6.87 -4.82
CA GLY A 124 -10.85 7.75 -3.94
C GLY A 124 -10.84 7.30 -2.49
N THR A 125 -11.38 8.12 -1.60
CA THR A 125 -11.34 7.88 -0.15
C THR A 125 -12.68 7.46 0.44
N ALA A 126 -13.79 7.64 -0.28
CA ALA A 126 -15.14 7.43 0.24
C ALA A 126 -15.35 6.00 0.78
N GLY A 127 -15.77 5.88 2.02
CA GLY A 127 -16.02 4.60 2.69
C GLY A 127 -14.73 3.82 3.03
N LEU A 128 -13.57 4.49 3.04
CA LEU A 128 -12.28 3.88 3.37
C LEU A 128 -11.63 4.56 4.56
N ALA A 129 -11.01 3.78 5.44
CA ALA A 129 -10.15 4.30 6.48
C ALA A 129 -8.82 3.55 6.53
N TYR A 130 -7.76 4.28 6.87
CA TYR A 130 -6.43 3.75 7.14
C TYR A 130 -6.03 4.12 8.57
N LEU A 131 -5.89 3.12 9.43
CA LEU A 131 -5.49 3.28 10.83
C LEU A 131 -4.25 2.44 11.14
N LEU A 132 -3.48 2.89 12.13
CA LEU A 132 -2.35 2.11 12.65
C LEU A 132 -2.81 1.12 13.71
N LYS A 133 -2.22 -0.09 13.73
CA LYS A 133 -2.56 -1.15 14.71
C LYS A 133 -2.25 -0.74 16.16
N ASP A 134 -1.33 0.17 16.41
CA ASP A 134 -1.07 0.73 17.75
C ASP A 134 -2.26 1.55 18.29
N ARG A 135 -3.17 1.97 17.40
CA ARG A 135 -4.42 2.67 17.74
C ARG A 135 -5.57 1.74 18.15
N ILE A 136 -5.44 0.41 17.98
CA ILE A 136 -6.45 -0.54 18.47
C ILE A 136 -6.68 -0.40 19.97
N GLY A 137 -5.66 0.01 20.74
CA GLY A 137 -5.81 0.35 22.16
C GLY A 137 -6.70 1.57 22.45
N ASP A 138 -6.97 2.42 21.45
CA ASP A 138 -7.95 3.50 21.53
C ASP A 138 -9.25 3.05 20.83
N LEU A 139 -10.02 2.24 21.56
CA LEU A 139 -11.28 1.66 21.07
C LEU A 139 -12.24 2.73 20.51
N GLY A 140 -12.27 3.92 21.13
CA GLY A 140 -13.13 5.03 20.68
C GLY A 140 -12.83 5.42 19.24
N ARG A 141 -11.55 5.59 18.89
CA ARG A 141 -11.14 5.92 17.52
C ARG A 141 -11.48 4.84 16.51
N LEU A 142 -11.32 3.58 16.89
CA LEU A 142 -11.68 2.46 16.03
C LEU A 142 -13.17 2.41 15.75
N LEU A 143 -14.00 2.61 16.79
CA LEU A 143 -15.45 2.67 16.67
C LEU A 143 -15.90 3.85 15.81
N ASP A 144 -15.31 5.02 16.01
CA ASP A 144 -15.60 6.21 15.20
C ASP A 144 -15.25 6.00 13.73
N ALA A 145 -14.09 5.38 13.44
CA ALA A 145 -13.70 5.07 12.07
C ALA A 145 -14.66 4.06 11.41
N LEU A 146 -15.07 3.02 12.13
CA LEU A 146 -16.05 2.04 11.61
C LEU A 146 -17.40 2.70 11.30
N ARG A 147 -17.88 3.60 12.17
CA ARG A 147 -19.11 4.36 11.93
C ARG A 147 -18.97 5.30 10.74
N GLU A 148 -17.85 6.04 10.66
CA GLU A 148 -17.60 6.99 9.59
C GLU A 148 -17.59 6.31 8.22
N VAL A 149 -16.84 5.21 8.07
CA VAL A 149 -16.80 4.50 6.78
C VAL A 149 -18.14 3.86 6.42
N SER A 150 -18.92 3.40 7.41
CA SER A 150 -20.23 2.79 7.17
C SER A 150 -21.26 3.78 6.59
N THR A 151 -21.03 5.08 6.78
CA THR A 151 -21.85 6.16 6.21
C THR A 151 -21.25 6.75 4.94
N GLY A 152 -20.12 6.21 4.45
CA GLY A 152 -19.41 6.66 3.24
C GLY A 152 -18.36 7.73 3.50
N GLY A 153 -18.13 8.12 4.76
CA GLY A 153 -17.03 9.00 5.14
C GLY A 153 -15.65 8.35 5.01
N SER A 154 -14.60 9.06 5.40
CA SER A 154 -13.24 8.54 5.36
C SER A 154 -12.42 8.99 6.57
N VAL A 155 -11.52 8.11 7.03
CA VAL A 155 -10.60 8.39 8.15
C VAL A 155 -9.19 8.00 7.76
N ILE A 156 -8.23 8.91 8.00
CA ILE A 156 -6.81 8.64 7.79
C ILE A 156 -6.08 8.99 9.10
N ASP A 157 -5.27 8.05 9.59
CA ASP A 157 -4.45 8.30 10.77
C ASP A 157 -3.51 9.49 10.53
N PRO A 158 -3.38 10.44 11.47
CA PRO A 158 -2.50 11.60 11.33
C PRO A 158 -1.06 11.27 10.98
N GLN A 159 -0.50 10.16 11.50
CA GLN A 159 0.86 9.74 11.17
C GLN A 159 0.98 9.30 9.72
N VAL A 160 -0.08 8.70 9.15
CA VAL A 160 -0.15 8.35 7.73
C VAL A 160 -0.23 9.62 6.87
N VAL A 161 -1.01 10.62 7.28
CA VAL A 161 -1.04 11.93 6.61
C VAL A 161 0.34 12.58 6.60
N GLU A 162 1.05 12.56 7.74
CA GLU A 162 2.41 13.08 7.81
C GLU A 162 3.38 12.31 6.91
N ALA A 163 3.25 10.98 6.81
CA ALA A 163 4.07 10.17 5.90
C ALA A 163 3.81 10.54 4.45
N LEU A 164 2.53 10.70 4.05
CA LEU A 164 2.13 11.14 2.71
C LEU A 164 2.69 12.54 2.37
N VAL A 165 2.64 13.49 3.30
CA VAL A 165 3.19 14.83 3.12
C VAL A 165 4.72 14.79 2.99
N ARG A 166 5.39 14.02 3.83
CA ARG A 166 6.85 13.80 3.75
C ARG A 166 7.26 13.13 2.45
N GLY A 167 6.51 12.11 2.01
CA GLY A 167 6.74 11.43 0.73
C GLY A 167 6.63 12.39 -0.46
N ARG A 168 5.59 13.23 -0.50
CA ARG A 168 5.47 14.28 -1.53
C ARG A 168 6.61 15.28 -1.51
N ALA A 169 7.08 15.69 -0.32
CA ALA A 169 8.23 16.58 -0.19
C ALA A 169 9.51 15.90 -0.69
N ARG A 170 9.71 14.61 -0.41
CA ARG A 170 10.84 13.80 -0.92
C ARG A 170 10.81 13.64 -2.43
N VAL A 171 9.64 13.35 -3.02
CA VAL A 171 9.49 13.28 -4.49
C VAL A 171 9.80 14.62 -5.14
N ARG A 172 9.39 15.74 -4.53
CA ARG A 172 9.75 17.09 -5.01
C ARG A 172 11.24 17.40 -4.83
N ALA A 173 11.87 16.85 -3.81
CA ALA A 173 13.30 17.02 -3.52
C ALA A 173 14.17 15.93 -4.18
N SER A 174 13.57 14.92 -4.80
CA SER A 174 14.31 13.85 -5.48
C SER A 174 15.19 14.42 -6.58
N ALA A 175 16.46 14.04 -6.56
CA ALA A 175 17.40 14.36 -7.65
C ALA A 175 16.96 13.73 -8.98
N LEU A 176 16.06 12.73 -8.96
CA LEU A 176 15.58 12.02 -10.13
C LEU A 176 14.38 12.68 -10.82
N LYS A 177 13.77 13.70 -10.21
CA LYS A 177 12.54 14.37 -10.72
C LYS A 177 12.69 14.95 -12.14
N ASP A 178 13.92 15.35 -12.48
CA ASP A 178 14.22 16.00 -13.77
C ASP A 178 14.57 14.96 -14.86
N LEU A 179 14.63 13.68 -14.52
CA LEU A 179 14.88 12.60 -15.47
C LEU A 179 13.61 12.26 -16.25
N THR A 180 13.75 12.08 -17.56
CA THR A 180 12.66 11.55 -18.39
C THR A 180 12.43 10.06 -18.09
N PRO A 181 11.24 9.49 -18.44
CA PRO A 181 10.98 8.06 -18.28
C PRO A 181 12.08 7.18 -18.90
N ARG A 182 12.59 7.58 -20.06
CA ARG A 182 13.63 6.84 -20.76
C ARG A 182 15.00 6.89 -20.05
N GLU A 183 15.34 8.03 -19.48
CA GLU A 183 16.53 8.18 -18.64
C GLU A 183 16.43 7.37 -17.36
N LEU A 184 15.25 7.29 -16.75
CA LEU A 184 15.00 6.43 -15.59
C LEU A 184 15.14 4.94 -15.94
N ASP A 185 14.67 4.51 -17.12
CA ASP A 185 14.86 3.13 -17.58
C ASP A 185 16.35 2.80 -17.75
N VAL A 186 17.12 3.70 -18.38
CA VAL A 186 18.57 3.55 -18.52
C VAL A 186 19.24 3.50 -17.15
N LEU A 187 18.87 4.36 -16.23
CA LEU A 187 19.44 4.40 -14.87
C LEU A 187 19.10 3.13 -14.07
N ARG A 188 17.90 2.58 -14.24
CA ARG A 188 17.50 1.30 -13.65
C ARG A 188 18.36 0.14 -14.13
N GLU A 189 18.63 0.08 -15.44
CA GLU A 189 19.52 -0.92 -16.04
C GLU A 189 20.98 -0.74 -15.58
N MET A 190 21.42 0.50 -15.39
CA MET A 190 22.72 0.79 -14.78
C MET A 190 22.81 0.25 -13.34
N ALA A 191 21.75 0.39 -12.56
CA ALA A 191 21.69 -0.09 -11.18
C ALA A 191 21.70 -1.63 -11.08
N GLN A 192 21.33 -2.33 -12.16
CA GLN A 192 21.48 -3.79 -12.29
C GLN A 192 22.90 -4.21 -12.72
N GLY A 193 23.84 -3.27 -12.82
CA GLY A 193 25.23 -3.55 -13.19
C GLY A 193 25.49 -3.68 -14.69
N ARG A 194 24.49 -3.40 -15.57
CA ARG A 194 24.68 -3.53 -17.02
C ARG A 194 25.54 -2.41 -17.58
N GLY A 195 26.48 -2.77 -18.48
CA GLY A 195 27.21 -1.81 -19.30
C GLY A 195 26.34 -1.28 -20.45
N ASN A 196 26.84 -0.28 -21.21
CA ASN A 196 26.08 0.37 -22.29
C ASN A 196 25.58 -0.61 -23.37
N ALA A 197 26.39 -1.59 -23.75
CA ALA A 197 25.98 -2.64 -24.70
C ALA A 197 24.84 -3.50 -24.16
N GLY A 198 24.85 -3.89 -22.85
CA GLY A 198 23.80 -4.64 -22.21
C GLY A 198 22.50 -3.84 -22.07
N ILE A 199 22.61 -2.54 -21.76
CA ILE A 199 21.47 -1.61 -21.71
C ILE A 199 20.85 -1.43 -23.10
N ALA A 200 21.69 -1.28 -24.11
CA ALA A 200 21.28 -1.14 -25.52
C ALA A 200 20.45 -2.36 -25.97
N ALA A 201 20.94 -3.55 -25.68
CA ALA A 201 20.22 -4.80 -25.98
C ALA A 201 18.88 -4.89 -25.23
N GLN A 202 18.88 -4.60 -23.91
CA GLN A 202 17.68 -4.72 -23.06
C GLN A 202 16.58 -3.72 -23.44
N LEU A 203 16.96 -2.49 -23.79
CA LEU A 203 16.02 -1.42 -24.08
C LEU A 203 15.75 -1.21 -25.57
N TYR A 204 16.29 -2.09 -26.45
CA TYR A 204 16.18 -1.98 -27.91
C TYR A 204 16.67 -0.63 -28.45
N LEU A 205 17.86 -0.19 -27.99
CA LEU A 205 18.54 1.04 -28.39
C LEU A 205 19.87 0.75 -29.06
N SER A 206 20.44 1.77 -29.73
CA SER A 206 21.86 1.76 -30.08
C SER A 206 22.71 2.14 -28.87
N GLU A 207 23.97 1.65 -28.79
CA GLU A 207 24.90 2.05 -27.74
C GLU A 207 25.14 3.56 -27.71
N SER A 208 25.19 4.20 -28.88
CA SER A 208 25.31 5.65 -29.00
C SER A 208 24.10 6.40 -28.38
N SER A 209 22.87 5.82 -28.49
CA SER A 209 21.67 6.38 -27.81
C SER A 209 21.74 6.21 -26.30
N VAL A 210 22.21 5.05 -25.83
CA VAL A 210 22.43 4.82 -24.39
C VAL A 210 23.44 5.81 -23.84
N GLU A 211 24.56 6.04 -24.54
CA GLU A 211 25.58 7.01 -24.11
C GLU A 211 25.03 8.43 -24.00
N LYS A 212 24.16 8.86 -24.92
CA LYS A 212 23.48 10.15 -24.84
C LYS A 212 22.60 10.24 -23.60
N HIS A 213 21.83 9.20 -23.32
CA HIS A 213 20.98 9.18 -22.11
C HIS A 213 21.83 9.18 -20.82
N VAL A 214 22.92 8.40 -20.77
CA VAL A 214 23.84 8.38 -19.62
C VAL A 214 24.45 9.76 -19.37
N ASN A 215 24.88 10.46 -20.42
CA ASN A 215 25.42 11.82 -20.28
C ASN A 215 24.35 12.81 -19.83
N ALA A 216 23.13 12.71 -20.34
CA ALA A 216 21.99 13.52 -19.89
C ALA A 216 21.66 13.27 -18.40
N ILE A 217 21.66 12.01 -17.96
CA ILE A 217 21.48 11.64 -16.54
C ILE A 217 22.56 12.30 -15.68
N PHE A 218 23.85 12.19 -16.05
CA PHE A 218 24.95 12.80 -15.30
C PHE A 218 24.81 14.33 -15.21
N THR A 219 24.41 14.98 -16.28
CA THR A 219 24.17 16.43 -16.30
C THR A 219 23.02 16.80 -15.36
N LYS A 220 21.90 16.10 -15.44
CA LYS A 220 20.71 16.37 -14.61
C LYS A 220 20.93 16.06 -13.14
N LEU A 221 21.76 15.09 -12.80
CA LEU A 221 22.19 14.79 -11.45
C LEU A 221 23.34 15.65 -10.92
N GLY A 222 23.84 16.61 -11.72
CA GLY A 222 24.92 17.51 -11.31
C GLY A 222 26.30 16.84 -11.24
N LEU A 223 26.50 15.71 -11.91
CA LEU A 223 27.73 14.89 -11.84
C LEU A 223 28.75 15.20 -12.94
N SER A 224 28.60 16.32 -13.65
CA SER A 224 29.41 16.66 -14.83
C SER A 224 30.89 16.91 -14.53
N ALA A 225 31.23 17.28 -13.30
CA ALA A 225 32.60 17.60 -12.88
C ALA A 225 33.41 16.39 -12.35
N GLU A 226 32.77 15.23 -12.16
CA GLU A 226 33.43 14.05 -11.59
C GLU A 226 34.12 13.16 -12.66
N ALA A 227 35.07 12.30 -12.24
CA ALA A 227 35.64 11.30 -13.10
C ALA A 227 34.59 10.27 -13.56
N LEU A 228 34.70 9.76 -14.83
CA LEU A 228 33.65 8.91 -15.44
C LEU A 228 33.23 7.69 -14.60
N SER A 229 34.21 7.04 -13.94
CA SER A 229 33.97 5.87 -13.09
C SER A 229 33.15 6.22 -11.83
N HIS A 230 33.41 7.38 -11.23
CA HIS A 230 32.68 7.84 -10.06
C HIS A 230 31.26 8.29 -10.40
N ARG A 231 31.05 8.98 -11.54
CA ARG A 231 29.74 9.46 -11.98
C ARG A 231 28.71 8.34 -12.09
N ARG A 232 29.11 7.22 -12.68
CA ARG A 232 28.21 6.07 -12.83
C ARG A 232 27.83 5.49 -11.47
N VAL A 233 28.80 5.32 -10.57
CA VAL A 233 28.54 4.83 -9.21
C VAL A 233 27.65 5.80 -8.44
N THR A 234 27.96 7.09 -8.49
CA THR A 234 27.17 8.13 -7.79
C THR A 234 25.74 8.19 -8.31
N ALA A 235 25.51 8.09 -9.63
CA ALA A 235 24.17 8.04 -10.21
C ALA A 235 23.38 6.82 -9.74
N VAL A 236 23.98 5.63 -9.71
CA VAL A 236 23.35 4.40 -9.22
C VAL A 236 23.05 4.50 -7.74
N LEU A 237 23.97 5.00 -6.90
CA LEU A 237 23.73 5.20 -5.47
C LEU A 237 22.60 6.20 -5.22
N THR A 238 22.50 7.27 -6.02
CA THR A 238 21.40 8.23 -5.94
C THR A 238 20.07 7.55 -6.28
N PHE A 239 20.03 6.73 -7.32
CA PHE A 239 18.84 5.96 -7.67
C PHE A 239 18.44 4.96 -6.58
N LEU A 240 19.39 4.20 -6.03
CA LEU A 240 19.12 3.21 -4.99
C LEU A 240 18.66 3.86 -3.68
N ARG A 241 19.20 5.03 -3.33
CA ARG A 241 18.72 5.81 -2.17
C ARG A 241 17.27 6.27 -2.36
N ASP A 242 16.94 6.77 -3.55
CA ASP A 242 15.57 7.21 -3.87
C ASP A 242 14.62 6.01 -3.92
N ALA A 243 15.05 4.86 -4.48
CA ALA A 243 14.28 3.62 -4.52
C ALA A 243 14.17 2.94 -3.13
N GLY A 244 15.26 2.94 -2.32
CA GLY A 244 15.28 2.38 -0.96
C GLY A 244 14.48 3.21 0.05
N LEU A 245 14.13 4.44 -0.27
CA LEU A 245 13.21 5.27 0.51
C LEU A 245 11.74 4.99 0.15
N ARG A 246 11.50 4.10 -0.83
CA ARG A 246 10.18 3.65 -1.30
C ARG A 246 9.88 2.18 -0.91
N GLY A 247 10.76 1.56 -0.13
CA GLY A 247 10.61 0.19 0.37
C GLY A 247 10.17 0.13 1.82
#